data_4c190d198faf498eabea0472b20458d7
#
_entry.id   4c190d198faf498eabea0472b20458d7
#
_cell.length_a   1.000
_cell.length_b   1.000
_cell.length_c   1.000
_cell.angle_alpha   90.00
_cell.angle_beta   90.00
_cell.angle_gamma   90.00
#
_symmetry.space_group_name_H-M   'P 1'
#
loop_
_entity.id
_entity.type
_entity.pdbx_description
1 polymer ?
#
loop_
_entity_poly.entity_id
_entity_poly.type
_entity_poly.pdbx_seq_one_letter_code
_entity_poly.pdbx_strand_id
1 'polypeptide(L)'
;MTSNKKALRLGDMTLLTVSAILLLDTVAASASIGVSSLFWWAFLGITFFIPYGLMNAEMGTTYPEEGGIYAWVRDAFGGRWASRITWSYWVNNLLWVPSVFILFASIFNQLFGLDLGLGAQMAMGIALLWGAAAVNILSLSIGKWVPNIGAAIKILVFVVLIAGAFNYVAANGTANEISLEAMVPSWGDGLTYLSTIIYGMLGFELMCATPGAIHNPTRNIPRAVLISGAIIISLYALGTFAVLAAIPVADINLVEGLVDTLYLFFGGSAFGRAFAFALGIGILFTFFSNAVTWAIGCNKAASEAAAEGELPNFLAIEHKQHGTPMGAAIAMGVIGSFVILLYGALAGSNEELFWNLFACSAVIFLLPYAGMVLSFARMRVADPDKERPYRVPVNRATSIVLAAYCAICILISAVFLMYTPAYGFNWPVTIGVVVVLALGEITIRSSEHHLVEQIEEGKHRREADQDEIR
;
A
#
# COMPACT_ATOMS: atom_id res chain seq x y z
N MET A 1 36.46 -4.56 3.66
CA MET A 1 36.23 -3.20 4.22
C MET A 1 34.74 -3.09 4.51
N THR A 2 34.35 -3.29 5.77
CA THR A 2 32.97 -3.21 6.22
C THR A 2 32.54 -1.75 6.21
N SER A 3 31.72 -1.37 5.23
CA SER A 3 31.04 -0.09 5.17
C SER A 3 30.28 0.09 6.49
N ASN A 4 30.59 1.14 7.23
CA ASN A 4 29.91 1.57 8.43
C ASN A 4 28.51 2.11 8.02
N LYS A 5 27.58 1.21 7.62
CA LYS A 5 26.19 1.55 7.33
C LYS A 5 25.59 2.04 8.64
N LYS A 6 25.25 3.32 8.71
CA LYS A 6 24.55 3.91 9.87
C LYS A 6 23.33 3.04 10.17
N ALA A 7 23.33 2.37 11.30
CA ALA A 7 22.21 1.54 11.72
C ALA A 7 20.98 2.45 11.97
N LEU A 8 19.80 2.06 11.45
CA LEU A 8 18.54 2.76 11.67
C LEU A 8 18.20 2.76 13.16
N ARG A 9 17.95 3.94 13.71
CA ARG A 9 17.53 4.14 15.10
C ARG A 9 16.01 4.15 15.21
N LEU A 10 15.49 4.13 16.43
CA LEU A 10 14.05 4.15 16.71
C LEU A 10 13.30 5.28 16.00
N GLY A 11 13.84 6.49 16.01
CA GLY A 11 13.24 7.65 15.31
C GLY A 11 13.20 7.47 13.81
N ASP A 12 14.28 6.96 13.21
CA ASP A 12 14.35 6.72 11.76
C ASP A 12 13.32 5.68 11.33
N MET A 13 13.20 4.59 12.09
CA MET A 13 12.22 3.53 11.86
C MET A 13 10.78 4.04 12.00
N THR A 14 10.50 4.83 13.03
CA THR A 14 9.19 5.42 13.26
C THR A 14 8.78 6.33 12.09
N LEU A 15 9.67 7.23 11.65
CA LEU A 15 9.42 8.12 10.54
C LEU A 15 9.27 7.38 9.22
N LEU A 16 10.10 6.37 8.97
CA LEU A 16 10.01 5.51 7.79
C LEU A 16 8.63 4.82 7.73
N THR A 17 8.20 4.24 8.86
CA THR A 17 6.91 3.55 8.94
C THR A 17 5.73 4.51 8.77
N VAL A 18 5.75 5.66 9.45
CA VAL A 18 4.71 6.69 9.26
C VAL A 18 4.67 7.15 7.81
N SER A 19 5.82 7.38 7.19
CA SER A 19 5.90 7.80 5.79
C SER A 19 5.37 6.73 4.82
N ALA A 20 5.62 5.46 5.09
CA ALA A 20 5.20 4.36 4.21
C ALA A 20 3.70 4.08 4.32
N ILE A 21 3.15 4.06 5.54
CA ILE A 21 1.76 3.67 5.81
C ILE A 21 0.79 4.85 5.64
N LEU A 22 1.18 6.06 6.04
CA LEU A 22 0.30 7.23 5.97
C LEU A 22 0.10 7.65 4.51
N LEU A 23 -1.10 7.50 3.98
CA LEU A 23 -1.48 7.83 2.61
C LEU A 23 -2.58 8.90 2.60
N LEU A 24 -2.54 9.83 1.64
CA LEU A 24 -3.55 10.88 1.49
C LEU A 24 -4.73 10.46 0.61
N ASP A 25 -4.53 9.48 -0.26
CA ASP A 25 -5.50 8.97 -1.23
C ASP A 25 -6.71 8.24 -0.60
N THR A 26 -6.62 7.83 0.66
CA THR A 26 -7.68 7.11 1.37
C THR A 26 -8.47 7.96 2.37
N VAL A 27 -8.08 9.23 2.60
CA VAL A 27 -8.69 10.07 3.65
C VAL A 27 -10.13 10.43 3.31
N ALA A 28 -10.39 10.87 2.07
CA ALA A 28 -11.75 11.20 1.62
C ALA A 28 -12.65 9.95 1.61
N ALA A 29 -12.16 8.81 1.12
CA ALA A 29 -12.88 7.54 1.15
C ALA A 29 -13.21 7.09 2.59
N SER A 30 -12.30 7.28 3.54
CA SER A 30 -12.55 7.01 4.95
C SER A 30 -13.64 7.92 5.53
N ALA A 31 -13.66 9.20 5.15
CA ALA A 31 -14.67 10.15 5.58
C ALA A 31 -16.06 9.85 4.98
N SER A 32 -16.12 9.28 3.77
CA SER A 32 -17.37 8.87 3.12
C SER A 32 -18.11 7.73 3.85
N ILE A 33 -17.44 7.03 4.79
CA ILE A 33 -18.12 6.12 5.74
C ILE A 33 -19.10 6.89 6.65
N GLY A 34 -18.85 8.17 6.86
CA GLY A 34 -19.55 9.01 7.81
C GLY A 34 -18.84 9.09 9.18
N VAL A 35 -19.54 9.66 10.17
CA VAL A 35 -18.96 9.92 11.51
C VAL A 35 -18.53 8.63 12.22
N SER A 36 -19.13 7.50 11.93
CA SER A 36 -18.72 6.19 12.47
C SER A 36 -17.30 5.76 12.03
N SER A 37 -16.73 6.38 11.00
CA SER A 37 -15.32 6.15 10.62
C SER A 37 -14.34 6.46 11.75
N LEU A 38 -14.64 7.46 12.60
CA LEU A 38 -13.82 7.80 13.76
C LEU A 38 -13.77 6.67 14.78
N PHE A 39 -14.91 6.00 15.02
CA PHE A 39 -14.95 4.77 15.82
C PHE A 39 -14.13 3.66 15.16
N TRP A 40 -14.29 3.45 13.84
CA TRP A 40 -13.58 2.39 13.14
C TRP A 40 -12.06 2.58 13.17
N TRP A 41 -11.56 3.81 13.03
CA TRP A 41 -10.13 4.10 13.17
C TRP A 41 -9.60 3.74 14.57
N ALA A 42 -10.33 4.09 15.63
CA ALA A 42 -9.94 3.76 16.99
C ALA A 42 -10.07 2.25 17.26
N PHE A 43 -11.20 1.65 16.92
CA PHE A 43 -11.50 0.24 17.17
C PHE A 43 -10.53 -0.69 16.42
N LEU A 44 -10.39 -0.53 15.10
CA LEU A 44 -9.49 -1.35 14.29
C LEU A 44 -8.03 -1.01 14.59
N GLY A 45 -7.73 0.24 14.98
CA GLY A 45 -6.42 0.63 15.46
C GLY A 45 -5.95 -0.22 16.64
N ILE A 46 -6.84 -0.43 17.62
CA ILE A 46 -6.52 -1.21 18.83
C ILE A 46 -6.62 -2.72 18.56
N THR A 47 -7.69 -3.17 17.90
CA THR A 47 -7.98 -4.60 17.78
C THR A 47 -7.30 -5.30 16.61
N PHE A 48 -6.99 -4.58 15.53
CA PHE A 48 -6.35 -5.10 14.33
C PHE A 48 -4.92 -4.58 14.15
N PHE A 49 -4.73 -3.24 14.07
CA PHE A 49 -3.47 -2.65 13.64
C PHE A 49 -2.31 -2.90 14.62
N ILE A 50 -2.54 -2.69 15.93
CA ILE A 50 -1.51 -2.98 16.95
C ILE A 50 -1.17 -4.47 16.99
N PRO A 51 -2.11 -5.42 17.10
CA PRO A 51 -1.80 -6.84 17.07
C PRO A 51 -1.08 -7.27 15.78
N TYR A 52 -1.56 -6.81 14.63
CA TYR A 52 -0.94 -7.06 13.33
C TYR A 52 0.52 -6.55 13.31
N GLY A 53 0.76 -5.33 13.77
CA GLY A 53 2.11 -4.76 13.85
C GLY A 53 3.03 -5.54 14.79
N LEU A 54 2.52 -5.99 15.94
CA LEU A 54 3.30 -6.81 16.89
C LEU A 54 3.61 -8.20 16.33
N MET A 55 2.72 -8.80 15.53
CA MET A 55 3.02 -10.04 14.78
C MET A 55 4.14 -9.81 13.77
N ASN A 56 4.11 -8.70 13.02
CA ASN A 56 5.22 -8.30 12.15
C ASN A 56 6.53 -8.15 12.92
N ALA A 57 6.50 -7.53 14.10
CA ALA A 57 7.68 -7.37 14.95
C ALA A 57 8.26 -8.72 15.40
N GLU A 58 7.43 -9.70 15.77
CA GLU A 58 7.88 -11.03 16.11
C GLU A 58 8.46 -11.76 14.91
N MET A 59 7.78 -11.73 13.77
CA MET A 59 8.24 -12.36 12.53
C MET A 59 9.58 -11.76 12.08
N GLY A 60 9.67 -10.43 11.99
CA GLY A 60 10.89 -9.75 11.55
C GLY A 60 12.09 -9.91 12.48
N THR A 61 11.88 -10.12 13.79
CA THR A 61 12.98 -10.37 14.73
C THR A 61 13.37 -11.85 14.83
N THR A 62 12.44 -12.76 14.62
CA THR A 62 12.64 -14.22 14.73
C THR A 62 13.15 -14.82 13.42
N TYR A 63 12.69 -14.29 12.28
CA TYR A 63 13.04 -14.73 10.93
C TYR A 63 13.58 -13.53 10.13
N PRO A 64 14.82 -13.07 10.47
CA PRO A 64 15.40 -11.84 9.95
C PRO A 64 16.00 -12.01 8.54
N GLU A 65 15.39 -12.82 7.69
CA GLU A 65 15.81 -12.99 6.29
C GLU A 65 15.36 -11.80 5.43
N GLU A 66 16.15 -11.46 4.43
CA GLU A 66 15.73 -10.50 3.41
C GLU A 66 14.53 -11.06 2.64
N GLY A 67 13.58 -10.20 2.28
CA GLY A 67 12.35 -10.61 1.59
C GLY A 67 11.06 -10.50 2.41
N GLY A 68 11.13 -10.31 3.74
CA GLY A 68 9.96 -10.02 4.58
C GLY A 68 8.82 -11.05 4.41
N ILE A 69 7.63 -10.60 3.99
CA ILE A 69 6.44 -11.46 3.83
C ILE A 69 6.72 -12.68 2.93
N TYR A 70 7.46 -12.49 1.85
CA TYR A 70 7.83 -13.58 0.94
C TYR A 70 8.53 -14.72 1.68
N ALA A 71 9.61 -14.40 2.40
CA ALA A 71 10.38 -15.40 3.15
C ALA A 71 9.52 -16.09 4.21
N TRP A 72 8.70 -15.35 4.95
CA TRP A 72 7.83 -15.91 5.98
C TRP A 72 6.76 -16.85 5.42
N VAL A 73 6.16 -16.52 4.26
CA VAL A 73 5.20 -17.39 3.58
C VAL A 73 5.87 -18.60 2.96
N ARG A 74 7.09 -18.44 2.39
CA ARG A 74 7.89 -19.56 1.87
C ARG A 74 8.18 -20.59 2.97
N ASP A 75 8.64 -20.13 4.13
CA ASP A 75 9.00 -20.99 5.23
C ASP A 75 7.77 -21.66 5.88
N ALA A 76 6.63 -20.96 5.88
CA ALA A 76 5.40 -21.50 6.43
C ALA A 76 4.67 -22.46 5.48
N PHE A 77 4.59 -22.13 4.17
CA PHE A 77 3.69 -22.79 3.21
C PHE A 77 4.37 -23.28 1.94
N GLY A 78 5.66 -23.00 1.76
CA GLY A 78 6.47 -23.42 0.61
C GLY A 78 6.53 -22.38 -0.51
N GLY A 79 7.47 -22.59 -1.45
CA GLY A 79 7.83 -21.64 -2.52
C GLY A 79 6.68 -21.23 -3.40
N ARG A 80 5.79 -22.16 -3.81
CA ARG A 80 4.64 -21.84 -4.65
C ARG A 80 3.67 -20.82 -4.01
N TRP A 81 3.49 -20.84 -2.69
CA TRP A 81 2.71 -19.82 -1.99
C TRP A 81 3.46 -18.50 -1.92
N ALA A 82 4.78 -18.56 -1.73
CA ALA A 82 5.62 -17.37 -1.75
C ALA A 82 5.58 -16.66 -3.11
N SER A 83 5.65 -17.39 -4.22
CA SER A 83 5.53 -16.84 -5.59
C SER A 83 4.17 -16.13 -5.80
N ARG A 84 3.06 -16.70 -5.27
CA ARG A 84 1.73 -16.04 -5.30
C ARG A 84 1.72 -14.73 -4.53
N ILE A 85 2.42 -14.66 -3.42
CA ILE A 85 2.57 -13.43 -2.62
C ILE A 85 3.37 -12.37 -3.38
N THR A 86 4.49 -12.75 -3.99
CA THR A 86 5.31 -11.83 -4.80
C THR A 86 4.54 -11.31 -6.01
N TRP A 87 3.81 -12.19 -6.71
CA TRP A 87 2.91 -11.81 -7.79
C TRP A 87 1.90 -10.76 -7.32
N SER A 88 1.19 -11.05 -6.23
CA SER A 88 0.16 -10.15 -5.70
C SER A 88 0.75 -8.81 -5.27
N TYR A 89 1.92 -8.83 -4.64
CA TYR A 89 2.61 -7.62 -4.19
C TYR A 89 3.04 -6.72 -5.36
N TRP A 90 3.57 -7.32 -6.43
CA TRP A 90 3.96 -6.59 -7.62
C TRP A 90 2.76 -6.10 -8.42
N VAL A 91 1.78 -6.97 -8.69
CA VAL A 91 0.59 -6.60 -9.49
C VAL A 91 -0.28 -5.56 -8.79
N ASN A 92 -0.35 -5.56 -7.45
CA ASN A 92 -0.95 -4.45 -6.74
C ASN A 92 -0.39 -3.11 -7.21
N ASN A 93 0.92 -3.01 -7.36
CA ASN A 93 1.57 -1.77 -7.79
C ASN A 93 1.20 -1.39 -9.24
N LEU A 94 0.96 -2.38 -10.12
CA LEU A 94 0.51 -2.15 -11.50
C LEU A 94 -0.92 -1.60 -11.59
N LEU A 95 -1.71 -1.71 -10.52
CA LEU A 95 -3.08 -1.21 -10.42
C LEU A 95 -3.16 0.06 -9.56
N TRP A 96 -2.45 0.07 -8.41
CA TRP A 96 -2.47 1.19 -7.48
C TRP A 96 -1.78 2.44 -8.03
N VAL A 97 -0.60 2.33 -8.66
CA VAL A 97 0.08 3.50 -9.25
C VAL A 97 -0.77 4.20 -10.31
N PRO A 98 -1.40 3.48 -11.26
CA PRO A 98 -2.42 4.05 -12.12
C PRO A 98 -3.53 4.80 -11.37
N SER A 99 -4.13 4.20 -10.33
CA SER A 99 -5.21 4.85 -9.58
C SER A 99 -4.77 6.17 -8.94
N VAL A 100 -3.58 6.19 -8.33
CA VAL A 100 -2.99 7.42 -7.75
C VAL A 100 -2.73 8.49 -8.80
N PHE A 101 -2.35 8.12 -10.03
CA PHE A 101 -2.15 9.11 -11.10
C PHE A 101 -3.46 9.59 -11.73
N ILE A 102 -4.52 8.82 -11.69
CA ILE A 102 -5.87 9.31 -12.02
C ILE A 102 -6.34 10.29 -10.94
N LEU A 103 -6.13 9.99 -9.67
CA LEU A 103 -6.37 10.91 -8.55
C LEU A 103 -5.54 12.20 -8.70
N PHE A 104 -4.26 12.10 -9.04
CA PHE A 104 -3.41 13.24 -9.34
C PHE A 104 -4.00 14.11 -10.46
N ALA A 105 -4.43 13.49 -11.56
CA ALA A 105 -4.97 14.22 -12.73
C ALA A 105 -6.26 14.99 -12.38
N SER A 106 -7.14 14.42 -11.55
CA SER A 106 -8.34 15.09 -11.09
C SER A 106 -8.02 16.28 -10.18
N ILE A 107 -7.17 16.09 -9.17
CA ILE A 107 -6.76 17.17 -8.27
C ILE A 107 -6.00 18.27 -9.04
N PHE A 108 -5.18 17.91 -10.02
CA PHE A 108 -4.53 18.88 -10.89
C PHE A 108 -5.57 19.69 -11.67
N ASN A 109 -6.54 19.01 -12.27
CA ASN A 109 -7.65 19.65 -12.96
C ASN A 109 -8.40 20.65 -12.07
N GLN A 110 -8.73 20.25 -10.85
CA GLN A 110 -9.39 21.09 -9.84
C GLN A 110 -8.54 22.32 -9.44
N LEU A 111 -7.27 22.10 -9.08
CA LEU A 111 -6.38 23.18 -8.60
C LEU A 111 -6.14 24.26 -9.64
N PHE A 112 -6.03 23.88 -10.89
CA PHE A 112 -5.78 24.84 -12.00
C PHE A 112 -7.06 25.35 -12.66
N GLY A 113 -8.25 24.93 -12.18
CA GLY A 113 -9.55 25.32 -12.72
C GLY A 113 -9.70 24.94 -14.19
N LEU A 114 -9.16 23.78 -14.59
CA LEU A 114 -9.24 23.27 -15.95
C LEU A 114 -10.54 22.48 -16.13
N ASP A 115 -10.99 22.34 -17.35
CA ASP A 115 -12.14 21.49 -17.70
C ASP A 115 -11.65 20.30 -18.55
N LEU A 116 -10.79 19.50 -17.96
CA LEU A 116 -10.23 18.32 -18.61
C LEU A 116 -11.22 17.16 -18.55
N GLY A 117 -11.69 16.72 -19.71
CA GLY A 117 -12.47 15.49 -19.81
C GLY A 117 -11.68 14.25 -19.37
N LEU A 118 -12.40 13.14 -19.10
CA LEU A 118 -11.82 11.87 -18.63
C LEU A 118 -10.64 11.40 -19.48
N GLY A 119 -10.73 11.46 -20.81
CA GLY A 119 -9.65 11.07 -21.72
C GLY A 119 -8.35 11.87 -21.54
N ALA A 120 -8.44 13.18 -21.28
CA ALA A 120 -7.27 14.01 -21.02
C ALA A 120 -6.63 13.69 -19.64
N GLN A 121 -7.45 13.43 -18.64
CA GLN A 121 -6.98 13.01 -17.32
C GLN A 121 -6.32 11.62 -17.38
N MET A 122 -6.86 10.69 -18.15
CA MET A 122 -6.23 9.37 -18.41
C MET A 122 -4.88 9.52 -19.12
N ALA A 123 -4.79 10.39 -20.14
CA ALA A 123 -3.53 10.68 -20.84
C ALA A 123 -2.48 11.27 -19.88
N MET A 124 -2.88 12.17 -18.98
CA MET A 124 -2.02 12.70 -17.93
C MET A 124 -1.56 11.58 -16.98
N GLY A 125 -2.46 10.71 -16.52
CA GLY A 125 -2.13 9.56 -15.66
C GLY A 125 -1.11 8.63 -16.32
N ILE A 126 -1.27 8.33 -17.62
CA ILE A 126 -0.31 7.52 -18.39
C ILE A 126 1.05 8.23 -18.50
N ALA A 127 1.07 9.55 -18.76
CA ALA A 127 2.31 10.30 -18.83
C ALA A 127 3.08 10.29 -17.48
N LEU A 128 2.37 10.45 -16.37
CA LEU A 128 2.93 10.37 -15.01
C LEU A 128 3.44 8.96 -14.68
N LEU A 129 2.73 7.92 -15.10
CA LEU A 129 3.13 6.53 -14.95
C LEU A 129 4.47 6.25 -15.64
N TRP A 130 4.63 6.70 -16.89
CA TRP A 130 5.89 6.60 -17.61
C TRP A 130 6.98 7.50 -17.02
N GLY A 131 6.63 8.66 -16.46
CA GLY A 131 7.54 9.50 -15.67
C GLY A 131 8.08 8.77 -14.45
N ALA A 132 7.21 8.09 -13.68
CA ALA A 132 7.61 7.28 -12.54
C ALA A 132 8.48 6.07 -12.96
N ALA A 133 8.13 5.39 -14.05
CA ALA A 133 8.94 4.31 -14.62
C ALA A 133 10.34 4.81 -15.04
N ALA A 134 10.42 5.97 -15.68
CA ALA A 134 11.69 6.58 -16.07
C ALA A 134 12.56 6.91 -14.84
N VAL A 135 11.98 7.47 -13.78
CA VAL A 135 12.70 7.71 -12.51
C VAL A 135 13.21 6.40 -11.90
N ASN A 136 12.41 5.35 -11.94
CA ASN A 136 12.81 4.01 -11.47
C ASN A 136 14.01 3.45 -12.26
N ILE A 137 14.05 3.65 -13.57
CA ILE A 137 15.10 3.12 -14.45
C ILE A 137 16.38 3.96 -14.34
N LEU A 138 16.27 5.29 -14.35
CA LEU A 138 17.38 6.19 -14.60
C LEU A 138 18.08 6.69 -13.35
N SER A 139 17.52 6.51 -12.15
CA SER A 139 18.05 7.22 -10.99
C SER A 139 17.97 6.49 -9.65
N LEU A 140 19.11 5.91 -9.25
CA LEU A 140 19.36 5.51 -7.86
C LEU A 140 19.55 6.71 -6.92
N SER A 141 20.02 7.87 -7.42
CA SER A 141 20.36 9.03 -6.58
C SER A 141 19.16 9.95 -6.32
N ILE A 142 18.32 10.19 -7.31
CA ILE A 142 17.05 10.93 -7.17
C ILE A 142 16.06 10.11 -6.33
N GLY A 143 16.09 8.80 -6.44
CA GLY A 143 15.24 7.87 -5.69
C GLY A 143 15.35 7.97 -4.16
N LYS A 144 16.33 8.68 -3.59
CA LYS A 144 16.44 8.93 -2.14
C LYS A 144 15.79 10.24 -1.70
N TRP A 145 15.87 11.28 -2.53
CA TRP A 145 15.36 12.60 -2.16
C TRP A 145 13.85 12.72 -2.35
N VAL A 146 13.31 12.15 -3.41
CA VAL A 146 11.87 12.21 -3.73
C VAL A 146 11.02 11.62 -2.60
N PRO A 147 11.28 10.41 -2.09
CA PRO A 147 10.54 9.85 -0.95
C PRO A 147 10.65 10.69 0.33
N ASN A 148 11.85 11.18 0.66
CA ASN A 148 12.05 11.92 1.90
C ASN A 148 11.33 13.27 1.90
N ILE A 149 11.39 14.01 0.79
CA ILE A 149 10.66 15.28 0.62
C ILE A 149 9.16 15.01 0.63
N GLY A 150 8.69 13.98 -0.09
CA GLY A 150 7.28 13.58 -0.10
C GLY A 150 6.76 13.24 1.29
N ALA A 151 7.54 12.51 2.09
CA ALA A 151 7.21 12.19 3.47
C ALA A 151 7.05 13.45 4.35
N ALA A 152 7.98 14.38 4.25
CA ALA A 152 7.93 15.63 5.01
C ALA A 152 6.70 16.49 4.62
N ILE A 153 6.43 16.62 3.32
CA ILE A 153 5.26 17.37 2.82
C ILE A 153 3.97 16.69 3.27
N LYS A 154 3.88 15.35 3.20
CA LYS A 154 2.71 14.58 3.63
C LYS A 154 2.36 14.84 5.10
N ILE A 155 3.35 14.75 5.99
CA ILE A 155 3.16 15.03 7.41
C ILE A 155 2.73 16.49 7.61
N LEU A 156 3.35 17.43 6.89
CA LEU A 156 2.97 18.84 6.93
C LEU A 156 1.51 19.04 6.51
N VAL A 157 1.07 18.43 5.42
CA VAL A 157 -0.33 18.50 4.94
C VAL A 157 -1.30 18.00 6.01
N PHE A 158 -1.03 16.85 6.63
CA PHE A 158 -1.87 16.36 7.74
C PHE A 158 -1.92 17.31 8.92
N VAL A 159 -0.77 17.83 9.36
CA VAL A 159 -0.71 18.76 10.50
C VAL A 159 -1.49 20.03 10.19
N VAL A 160 -1.33 20.59 9.00
CA VAL A 160 -2.03 21.81 8.58
C VAL A 160 -3.53 21.56 8.42
N LEU A 161 -3.92 20.42 7.83
CA LEU A 161 -5.31 20.01 7.69
C LEU A 161 -6.00 19.92 9.06
N ILE A 162 -5.36 19.25 10.02
CA ILE A 162 -5.87 19.07 11.38
C ILE A 162 -5.97 20.41 12.11
N ALA A 163 -4.93 21.24 12.04
CA ALA A 163 -4.94 22.58 12.65
C ALA A 163 -6.03 23.46 12.02
N GLY A 164 -6.21 23.40 10.69
CA GLY A 164 -7.27 24.07 9.97
C GLY A 164 -8.65 23.64 10.41
N ALA A 165 -8.85 22.34 10.63
CA ALA A 165 -10.12 21.78 11.11
C ALA A 165 -10.51 22.34 12.49
N PHE A 166 -9.61 22.33 13.46
CA PHE A 166 -9.90 22.88 14.78
C PHE A 166 -10.25 24.38 14.74
N ASN A 167 -9.53 25.14 13.91
CA ASN A 167 -9.80 26.57 13.74
C ASN A 167 -11.16 26.81 13.03
N TYR A 168 -11.45 26.03 12.00
CA TYR A 168 -12.71 26.09 11.26
C TYR A 168 -13.91 25.75 12.14
N VAL A 169 -13.82 24.65 12.91
CA VAL A 169 -14.87 24.20 13.82
C VAL A 169 -15.14 25.23 14.92
N ALA A 170 -14.10 25.85 15.46
CA ALA A 170 -14.26 26.91 16.47
C ALA A 170 -15.04 28.13 15.95
N ALA A 171 -14.95 28.42 14.65
CA ALA A 171 -15.62 29.58 14.04
C ALA A 171 -17.00 29.23 13.44
N ASN A 172 -17.16 28.03 12.86
CA ASN A 172 -18.31 27.67 12.01
C ASN A 172 -19.11 26.47 12.53
N GLY A 173 -18.59 25.73 13.52
CA GLY A 173 -19.15 24.43 13.88
C GLY A 173 -18.73 23.31 12.89
N THR A 174 -19.40 22.19 12.94
CA THR A 174 -19.17 21.01 12.07
C THR A 174 -20.26 20.81 11.05
N ALA A 175 -19.91 20.42 9.82
CA ALA A 175 -20.87 20.12 8.76
C ALA A 175 -21.71 18.87 9.05
N ASN A 176 -21.18 17.95 9.84
CA ASN A 176 -21.87 16.74 10.31
C ASN A 176 -22.00 16.77 11.84
N GLU A 177 -23.05 16.18 12.39
CA GLU A 177 -23.20 16.03 13.82
C GLU A 177 -22.17 15.01 14.35
N ILE A 178 -21.19 15.49 15.11
CA ILE A 178 -20.14 14.65 15.68
C ILE A 178 -20.49 14.38 17.16
N SER A 179 -21.28 13.33 17.38
CA SER A 179 -21.69 12.88 18.70
C SER A 179 -21.29 11.41 18.91
N LEU A 180 -21.25 10.95 20.16
CA LEU A 180 -21.00 9.54 20.46
C LEU A 180 -22.05 8.62 19.84
N GLU A 181 -23.28 9.09 19.70
CA GLU A 181 -24.36 8.36 19.04
C GLU A 181 -24.12 8.22 17.54
N ALA A 182 -23.69 9.30 16.86
CA ALA A 182 -23.34 9.29 15.44
C ALA A 182 -22.09 8.45 15.14
N MET A 183 -21.23 8.21 16.12
CA MET A 183 -20.07 7.32 15.99
C MET A 183 -20.43 5.84 16.04
N VAL A 184 -21.65 5.47 16.50
CA VAL A 184 -22.08 4.06 16.54
C VAL A 184 -22.16 3.52 15.12
N PRO A 185 -21.46 2.40 14.79
CA PRO A 185 -21.54 1.80 13.48
C PRO A 185 -22.95 1.39 13.07
N SER A 186 -23.35 1.76 11.87
CA SER A 186 -24.60 1.34 11.26
C SER A 186 -24.33 0.54 9.98
N TRP A 187 -25.22 -0.39 9.65
CA TRP A 187 -25.19 -1.09 8.37
C TRP A 187 -25.79 -0.16 7.30
N GLY A 188 -24.94 0.46 6.52
CA GLY A 188 -25.33 1.41 5.48
C GLY A 188 -24.33 1.45 4.33
N ASP A 189 -24.58 2.35 3.40
CA ASP A 189 -23.81 2.49 2.14
C ASP A 189 -22.33 2.80 2.38
N GLY A 190 -22.02 3.53 3.46
CA GLY A 190 -20.66 3.88 3.83
C GLY A 190 -19.72 2.69 4.13
N LEU A 191 -20.26 1.51 4.45
CA LEU A 191 -19.45 0.31 4.71
C LEU A 191 -18.63 -0.14 3.50
N THR A 192 -19.01 0.26 2.29
CA THR A 192 -18.20 0.06 1.07
C THR A 192 -16.77 0.56 1.25
N TYR A 193 -16.60 1.67 1.96
CA TYR A 193 -15.30 2.31 2.16
C TYR A 193 -14.56 1.83 3.41
N LEU A 194 -15.16 0.97 4.27
CA LEU A 194 -14.52 0.46 5.48
C LEU A 194 -13.19 -0.23 5.21
N SER A 195 -13.09 -0.89 4.07
CA SER A 195 -11.88 -1.57 3.63
C SER A 195 -10.68 -0.62 3.45
N THR A 196 -10.92 0.68 3.20
CA THR A 196 -9.85 1.68 3.09
C THR A 196 -9.16 1.91 4.42
N ILE A 197 -9.88 1.76 5.54
CA ILE A 197 -9.30 1.87 6.89
C ILE A 197 -8.33 0.72 7.14
N ILE A 198 -8.71 -0.52 6.83
CA ILE A 198 -7.82 -1.67 6.98
C ILE A 198 -6.66 -1.57 6.00
N TYR A 199 -6.91 -1.21 4.73
CA TYR A 199 -5.87 -0.97 3.74
C TYR A 199 -4.85 0.07 4.22
N GLY A 200 -5.31 1.20 4.77
CA GLY A 200 -4.47 2.26 5.32
C GLY A 200 -3.67 1.87 6.58
N MET A 201 -3.94 0.70 7.15
CA MET A 201 -3.21 0.16 8.31
C MET A 201 -2.10 -0.85 7.93
N LEU A 202 -1.93 -1.17 6.64
CA LEU A 202 -0.94 -2.16 6.19
C LEU A 202 0.40 -1.50 5.86
N GLY A 203 1.52 -2.24 6.00
CA GLY A 203 2.86 -1.76 5.63
C GLY A 203 3.94 -1.85 6.73
N PHE A 204 3.66 -2.46 7.89
CA PHE A 204 4.70 -2.63 8.94
C PHE A 204 5.86 -3.53 8.53
N GLU A 205 5.65 -4.42 7.57
CA GLU A 205 6.69 -5.33 7.07
C GLU A 205 7.85 -4.60 6.40
N LEU A 206 7.60 -3.41 5.84
CA LEU A 206 8.65 -2.60 5.23
C LEU A 206 9.76 -2.24 6.21
N MET A 207 9.42 -2.05 7.49
CA MET A 207 10.38 -1.83 8.56
C MET A 207 11.20 -3.10 8.84
N CYS A 208 10.62 -4.28 8.65
CA CYS A 208 11.25 -5.56 8.93
C CYS A 208 12.03 -6.13 7.73
N ALA A 209 11.92 -5.54 6.54
CA ALA A 209 12.53 -6.04 5.30
C ALA A 209 14.08 -5.96 5.30
N THR A 210 14.69 -5.11 6.13
CA THR A 210 16.15 -4.94 6.23
C THR A 210 16.63 -5.00 7.68
N PRO A 211 16.48 -6.14 8.37
CA PRO A 211 16.77 -6.25 9.80
C PRO A 211 18.24 -6.01 10.14
N GLY A 212 19.17 -6.33 9.23
CA GLY A 212 20.60 -6.08 9.37
C GLY A 212 21.01 -4.60 9.44
N ALA A 213 20.14 -3.68 8.98
CA ALA A 213 20.38 -2.25 9.06
C ALA A 213 19.84 -1.61 10.35
N ILE A 214 19.17 -2.36 11.22
CA ILE A 214 18.50 -1.84 12.41
C ILE A 214 19.39 -1.97 13.65
N HIS A 215 19.56 -0.87 14.38
CA HIS A 215 20.21 -0.87 15.66
C HIS A 215 19.30 -1.50 16.73
N ASN A 216 19.77 -2.56 17.41
CA ASN A 216 19.04 -3.25 18.49
C ASN A 216 17.62 -3.68 18.06
N PRO A 217 17.45 -4.50 17.01
CA PRO A 217 16.17 -4.81 16.38
C PRO A 217 15.14 -5.36 17.37
N THR A 218 15.55 -6.23 18.30
CA THR A 218 14.67 -6.85 19.30
C THR A 218 13.92 -5.85 20.18
N ARG A 219 14.51 -4.68 20.43
CA ARG A 219 13.94 -3.62 21.27
C ARG A 219 13.28 -2.54 20.43
N ASN A 220 13.91 -2.17 19.30
CA ASN A 220 13.50 -1.00 18.52
C ASN A 220 12.34 -1.31 17.59
N ILE A 221 12.25 -2.52 17.02
CA ILE A 221 11.13 -2.89 16.13
C ILE A 221 9.78 -2.82 16.86
N PRO A 222 9.55 -3.50 18.01
CA PRO A 222 8.26 -3.42 18.69
C PRO A 222 7.90 -2.00 19.16
N ARG A 223 8.90 -1.22 19.59
CA ARG A 223 8.68 0.19 19.98
C ARG A 223 8.31 1.08 18.80
N ALA A 224 8.99 0.91 17.67
CA ALA A 224 8.68 1.63 16.44
C ALA A 224 7.25 1.30 15.98
N VAL A 225 6.83 0.04 16.04
CA VAL A 225 5.45 -0.38 15.75
C VAL A 225 4.43 0.37 16.62
N LEU A 226 4.63 0.38 17.93
CA LEU A 226 3.69 1.02 18.84
C LEU A 226 3.63 2.54 18.67
N ILE A 227 4.80 3.20 18.54
CA ILE A 227 4.88 4.66 18.40
C ILE A 227 4.34 5.08 17.02
N SER A 228 4.79 4.46 15.95
CA SER A 228 4.30 4.77 14.60
C SER A 228 2.83 4.43 14.46
N GLY A 229 2.38 3.31 15.04
CA GLY A 229 0.97 2.92 15.05
C GLY A 229 0.08 3.96 15.72
N ALA A 230 0.45 4.46 16.89
CA ALA A 230 -0.28 5.52 17.57
C ALA A 230 -0.33 6.82 16.75
N ILE A 231 0.80 7.22 16.15
CA ILE A 231 0.87 8.40 15.28
C ILE A 231 -0.03 8.23 14.06
N ILE A 232 0.05 7.10 13.37
CA ILE A 232 -0.71 6.82 12.13
C ILE A 232 -2.21 6.83 12.41
N ILE A 233 -2.67 6.09 13.44
CA ILE A 233 -4.09 6.06 13.82
C ILE A 233 -4.59 7.48 14.14
N SER A 234 -3.81 8.25 14.92
CA SER A 234 -4.18 9.61 15.28
C SER A 234 -4.27 10.53 14.07
N LEU A 235 -3.29 10.47 13.16
CA LEU A 235 -3.29 11.30 11.96
C LEU A 235 -4.43 10.93 11.00
N TYR A 236 -4.70 9.64 10.81
CA TYR A 236 -5.83 9.21 9.98
C TYR A 236 -7.18 9.59 10.60
N ALA A 237 -7.38 9.33 11.89
CA ALA A 237 -8.63 9.68 12.57
C ALA A 237 -8.88 11.20 12.55
N LEU A 238 -7.85 12.01 12.85
CA LEU A 238 -7.96 13.47 12.82
C LEU A 238 -8.04 14.03 11.40
N GLY A 239 -7.38 13.42 10.41
CA GLY A 239 -7.52 13.79 9.00
C GLY A 239 -8.94 13.49 8.48
N THR A 240 -9.48 12.33 8.83
CA THR A 240 -10.87 11.96 8.52
C THR A 240 -11.86 12.91 9.21
N PHE A 241 -11.63 13.23 10.50
CA PHE A 241 -12.39 14.26 11.22
C PHE A 241 -12.36 15.60 10.51
N ALA A 242 -11.21 16.01 9.97
CA ALA A 242 -11.08 17.29 9.29
C ALA A 242 -12.01 17.39 8.06
N VAL A 243 -12.09 16.32 7.25
CA VAL A 243 -13.00 16.26 6.11
C VAL A 243 -14.45 16.28 6.57
N LEU A 244 -14.80 15.45 7.57
CA LEU A 244 -16.17 15.39 8.15
C LEU A 244 -16.62 16.70 8.82
N ALA A 245 -15.69 17.46 9.36
CA ALA A 245 -15.98 18.77 9.95
C ALA A 245 -16.35 19.81 8.89
N ALA A 246 -15.80 19.70 7.68
CA ALA A 246 -15.95 20.67 6.61
C ALA A 246 -17.07 20.35 5.62
N ILE A 247 -17.27 19.08 5.30
CA ILE A 247 -18.12 18.62 4.19
C ILE A 247 -19.20 17.66 4.70
N PRO A 248 -20.49 17.86 4.36
CA PRO A 248 -21.53 16.87 4.63
C PRO A 248 -21.18 15.52 3.97
N VAL A 249 -21.44 14.40 4.66
CA VAL A 249 -21.06 13.05 4.17
C VAL A 249 -21.57 12.78 2.75
N ALA A 250 -22.78 13.22 2.42
CA ALA A 250 -23.39 13.02 1.10
C ALA A 250 -22.68 13.76 -0.04
N ASP A 251 -21.90 14.80 0.29
CA ASP A 251 -21.24 15.68 -0.69
C ASP A 251 -19.72 15.41 -0.78
N ILE A 252 -19.20 14.41 -0.03
CA ILE A 252 -17.77 14.07 -0.06
C ILE A 252 -17.44 13.38 -1.39
N ASN A 253 -16.62 14.03 -2.21
CA ASN A 253 -16.03 13.45 -3.40
C ASN A 253 -14.76 12.65 -3.00
N LEU A 254 -14.64 11.40 -3.48
CA LEU A 254 -13.52 10.51 -3.12
C LEU A 254 -12.17 11.03 -3.63
N VAL A 255 -12.18 11.83 -4.68
CA VAL A 255 -10.99 12.33 -5.37
C VAL A 255 -10.65 13.76 -4.90
N GLU A 256 -11.62 14.65 -4.88
CA GLU A 256 -11.44 16.09 -4.68
C GLU A 256 -11.66 16.53 -3.23
N GLY A 257 -12.34 15.72 -2.41
CA GLY A 257 -12.79 16.09 -1.06
C GLY A 257 -11.68 16.54 -0.11
N LEU A 258 -10.45 16.07 -0.27
CA LEU A 258 -9.32 16.53 0.53
C LEU A 258 -8.94 17.97 0.19
N VAL A 259 -8.90 18.32 -1.08
CA VAL A 259 -8.57 19.67 -1.56
C VAL A 259 -9.71 20.63 -1.28
N ASP A 260 -10.96 20.19 -1.47
CA ASP A 260 -12.16 20.95 -1.07
C ASP A 260 -12.11 21.34 0.39
N THR A 261 -11.73 20.43 1.26
CA THR A 261 -11.56 20.70 2.70
C THR A 261 -10.52 21.79 2.96
N LEU A 262 -9.39 21.77 2.25
CA LEU A 262 -8.37 22.83 2.36
C LEU A 262 -8.90 24.20 1.92
N TYR A 263 -9.66 24.25 0.83
CA TYR A 263 -10.26 25.52 0.38
C TYR A 263 -11.36 26.02 1.31
N LEU A 264 -12.13 25.13 1.94
CA LEU A 264 -13.10 25.52 2.95
C LEU A 264 -12.40 26.12 4.21
N PHE A 265 -11.26 25.55 4.60
CA PHE A 265 -10.53 26.05 5.78
C PHE A 265 -9.80 27.37 5.53
N PHE A 266 -9.19 27.52 4.36
CA PHE A 266 -8.27 28.62 4.09
C PHE A 266 -8.73 29.58 2.99
N GLY A 267 -9.73 29.23 2.19
CA GLY A 267 -10.14 29.95 0.98
C GLY A 267 -10.76 31.33 1.18
N GLY A 268 -11.05 31.75 2.44
CA GLY A 268 -11.74 33.00 2.76
C GLY A 268 -10.97 34.30 2.42
N SER A 269 -9.67 34.23 2.11
CA SER A 269 -8.84 35.36 1.74
C SER A 269 -7.95 35.04 0.53
N ALA A 270 -7.40 36.06 -0.13
CA ALA A 270 -6.47 35.85 -1.24
C ALA A 270 -5.22 35.11 -0.80
N PHE A 271 -4.68 35.43 0.36
CA PHE A 271 -3.53 34.71 0.96
C PHE A 271 -3.90 33.28 1.29
N GLY A 272 -5.07 33.05 1.91
CA GLY A 272 -5.54 31.70 2.26
C GLY A 272 -5.77 30.81 1.03
N ARG A 273 -6.33 31.36 -0.07
CA ARG A 273 -6.44 30.63 -1.34
C ARG A 273 -5.08 30.26 -1.93
N ALA A 274 -4.11 31.17 -1.92
CA ALA A 274 -2.75 30.87 -2.36
C ALA A 274 -2.08 29.80 -1.48
N PHE A 275 -2.34 29.82 -0.17
CA PHE A 275 -1.83 28.81 0.77
C PHE A 275 -2.48 27.44 0.53
N ALA A 276 -3.82 27.36 0.35
CA ALA A 276 -4.52 26.12 0.00
C ALA A 276 -4.02 25.56 -1.33
N PHE A 277 -3.81 26.41 -2.34
CA PHE A 277 -3.22 26.03 -3.61
C PHE A 277 -1.80 25.44 -3.45
N ALA A 278 -0.95 26.07 -2.64
CA ALA A 278 0.41 25.58 -2.37
C ALA A 278 0.39 24.22 -1.66
N LEU A 279 -0.54 24.01 -0.72
CA LEU A 279 -0.74 22.69 -0.09
C LEU A 279 -1.24 21.66 -1.10
N GLY A 280 -2.15 22.03 -2.00
CA GLY A 280 -2.62 21.18 -3.09
C GLY A 280 -1.48 20.74 -4.01
N ILE A 281 -0.56 21.63 -4.39
CA ILE A 281 0.68 21.26 -5.11
C ILE A 281 1.54 20.28 -4.27
N GLY A 282 1.62 20.50 -2.96
CA GLY A 282 2.26 19.57 -2.05
C GLY A 282 1.61 18.17 -2.09
N ILE A 283 0.29 18.09 -2.09
CA ILE A 283 -0.47 16.83 -2.22
C ILE A 283 -0.12 16.12 -3.54
N LEU A 284 -0.15 16.85 -4.67
CA LEU A 284 0.24 16.30 -5.96
C LEU A 284 1.67 15.73 -5.94
N PHE A 285 2.61 16.45 -5.34
CA PHE A 285 3.98 15.97 -5.19
C PHE A 285 4.05 14.69 -4.33
N THR A 286 3.25 14.59 -3.26
CA THR A 286 3.24 13.38 -2.41
C THR A 286 2.71 12.18 -3.14
N PHE A 287 1.72 12.30 -4.01
CA PHE A 287 1.21 11.21 -4.84
C PHE A 287 2.28 10.69 -5.79
N PHE A 288 2.96 11.58 -6.51
CA PHE A 288 4.07 11.19 -7.39
C PHE A 288 5.19 10.52 -6.60
N SER A 289 5.59 11.11 -5.48
CA SER A 289 6.63 10.58 -4.60
C SER A 289 6.29 9.19 -4.05
N ASN A 290 5.05 8.97 -3.61
CA ASN A 290 4.59 7.66 -3.14
C ASN A 290 4.62 6.62 -4.26
N ALA A 291 4.07 6.96 -5.43
CA ALA A 291 4.06 6.07 -6.59
C ALA A 291 5.50 5.63 -6.98
N VAL A 292 6.44 6.57 -7.02
CA VAL A 292 7.86 6.26 -7.27
C VAL A 292 8.43 5.36 -6.19
N THR A 293 8.16 5.65 -4.91
CA THR A 293 8.70 4.89 -3.76
C THR A 293 8.25 3.43 -3.80
N TRP A 294 6.95 3.20 -3.94
CA TRP A 294 6.38 1.86 -4.00
C TRP A 294 6.80 1.11 -5.26
N ALA A 295 6.86 1.82 -6.41
CA ALA A 295 7.34 1.24 -7.66
C ALA A 295 8.79 0.74 -7.55
N ILE A 296 9.70 1.46 -6.87
CA ILE A 296 11.07 1.02 -6.64
C ILE A 296 11.10 -0.31 -5.87
N GLY A 297 10.35 -0.40 -4.77
CA GLY A 297 10.31 -1.61 -3.94
C GLY A 297 9.69 -2.80 -4.66
N CYS A 298 8.51 -2.61 -5.25
CA CYS A 298 7.77 -3.69 -5.92
C CYS A 298 8.48 -4.19 -7.19
N ASN A 299 9.04 -3.28 -8.01
CA ASN A 299 9.77 -3.67 -9.21
C ASN A 299 11.07 -4.40 -8.88
N LYS A 300 11.75 -4.02 -7.79
CA LYS A 300 12.93 -4.74 -7.33
C LYS A 300 12.57 -6.14 -6.86
N ALA A 301 11.54 -6.29 -6.04
CA ALA A 301 11.07 -7.61 -5.59
C ALA A 301 10.65 -8.52 -6.76
N ALA A 302 9.95 -7.97 -7.76
CA ALA A 302 9.59 -8.73 -8.97
C ALA A 302 10.82 -9.14 -9.80
N SER A 303 11.82 -8.26 -9.91
CA SER A 303 13.07 -8.55 -10.63
C SER A 303 13.89 -9.65 -9.94
N GLU A 304 13.97 -9.62 -8.61
CA GLU A 304 14.64 -10.65 -7.81
C GLU A 304 13.93 -12.00 -7.94
N ALA A 305 12.59 -12.04 -7.80
CA ALA A 305 11.82 -13.26 -7.99
C ALA A 305 11.93 -13.82 -9.42
N ALA A 306 12.02 -12.96 -10.43
CA ALA A 306 12.26 -13.39 -11.81
C ALA A 306 13.66 -13.95 -12.02
N ALA A 307 14.68 -13.40 -11.36
CA ALA A 307 16.05 -13.92 -11.39
C ALA A 307 16.15 -15.29 -10.70
N GLU A 308 15.29 -15.59 -9.73
CA GLU A 308 15.17 -16.89 -9.08
C GLU A 308 14.28 -17.88 -9.85
N GLY A 309 13.70 -17.46 -10.99
CA GLY A 309 12.85 -18.31 -11.85
C GLY A 309 11.38 -18.40 -11.39
N GLU A 310 10.96 -17.62 -10.43
CA GLU A 310 9.57 -17.61 -9.91
C GLU A 310 8.61 -16.76 -10.76
N LEU A 311 9.15 -15.78 -11.48
CA LEU A 311 8.43 -14.90 -12.40
C LEU A 311 9.12 -14.87 -13.77
N PRO A 312 8.45 -14.32 -14.82
CA PRO A 312 9.01 -14.29 -16.17
C PRO A 312 10.35 -13.58 -16.25
N ASN A 313 11.32 -14.18 -16.92
CA ASN A 313 12.71 -13.72 -17.01
C ASN A 313 12.88 -12.28 -17.50
N PHE A 314 11.97 -11.74 -18.31
CA PHE A 314 12.06 -10.36 -18.79
C PHE A 314 11.97 -9.32 -17.65
N LEU A 315 11.35 -9.66 -16.52
CA LEU A 315 11.28 -8.80 -15.34
C LEU A 315 12.65 -8.67 -14.66
N ALA A 316 13.53 -9.66 -14.80
CA ALA A 316 14.89 -9.65 -14.27
C ALA A 316 15.88 -8.77 -15.09
N ILE A 317 15.44 -8.17 -16.21
CA ILE A 317 16.30 -7.31 -17.02
C ILE A 317 16.66 -6.04 -16.25
N GLU A 318 17.94 -5.85 -15.99
CA GLU A 318 18.48 -4.67 -15.32
C GLU A 318 19.05 -3.65 -16.31
N HIS A 319 19.01 -2.38 -15.92
CA HIS A 319 19.65 -1.30 -16.68
C HIS A 319 21.17 -1.38 -16.54
N LYS A 320 21.88 -1.44 -17.67
CA LYS A 320 23.33 -1.71 -17.74
C LYS A 320 24.22 -0.78 -16.90
N GLN A 321 23.83 0.50 -16.75
CA GLN A 321 24.64 1.50 -16.02
C GLN A 321 24.21 1.67 -14.57
N HIS A 322 22.92 1.46 -14.26
CA HIS A 322 22.34 1.77 -12.95
C HIS A 322 22.03 0.54 -12.10
N GLY A 323 21.96 -0.67 -12.70
CA GLY A 323 21.59 -1.90 -12.01
C GLY A 323 20.14 -1.86 -11.46
N THR A 324 19.28 -1.04 -12.09
CA THR A 324 17.89 -0.89 -11.70
C THR A 324 16.99 -1.86 -12.46
N PRO A 325 15.84 -2.30 -11.91
CA PRO A 325 14.95 -3.31 -12.51
C PRO A 325 14.19 -2.73 -13.72
N MET A 326 14.89 -2.56 -14.84
CA MET A 326 14.34 -1.94 -16.05
C MET A 326 13.18 -2.74 -16.64
N GLY A 327 13.29 -4.08 -16.67
CA GLY A 327 12.25 -4.94 -17.23
C GLY A 327 10.92 -4.80 -16.46
N ALA A 328 10.98 -4.86 -15.13
CA ALA A 328 9.81 -4.70 -14.27
C ALA A 328 9.21 -3.28 -14.37
N ALA A 329 10.05 -2.23 -14.47
CA ALA A 329 9.58 -0.85 -14.60
C ALA A 329 8.90 -0.59 -15.95
N ILE A 330 9.42 -1.15 -17.06
CA ILE A 330 8.78 -1.07 -18.39
C ILE A 330 7.46 -1.84 -18.38
N ALA A 331 7.43 -3.05 -17.79
CA ALA A 331 6.21 -3.82 -17.65
C ALA A 331 5.14 -3.06 -16.86
N MET A 332 5.53 -2.36 -15.78
CA MET A 332 4.64 -1.48 -15.03
C MET A 332 4.06 -0.38 -15.94
N GLY A 333 4.88 0.30 -16.73
CA GLY A 333 4.43 1.33 -17.66
C GLY A 333 3.43 0.80 -18.70
N VAL A 334 3.74 -0.33 -19.34
CA VAL A 334 2.90 -0.93 -20.38
C VAL A 334 1.59 -1.45 -19.80
N ILE A 335 1.67 -2.29 -18.76
CA ILE A 335 0.48 -2.92 -18.16
C ILE A 335 -0.40 -1.86 -17.49
N GLY A 336 0.19 -0.93 -16.74
CA GLY A 336 -0.55 0.14 -16.10
C GLY A 336 -1.24 1.08 -17.11
N SER A 337 -0.61 1.38 -18.25
CA SER A 337 -1.25 2.13 -19.33
C SER A 337 -2.45 1.37 -19.91
N PHE A 338 -2.29 0.06 -20.17
CA PHE A 338 -3.38 -0.79 -20.64
C PHE A 338 -4.54 -0.82 -19.64
N VAL A 339 -4.23 -0.92 -18.35
CA VAL A 339 -5.23 -0.95 -17.26
C VAL A 339 -5.97 0.38 -17.17
N ILE A 340 -5.30 1.55 -17.27
CA ILE A 340 -5.97 2.85 -17.33
C ILE A 340 -6.94 2.90 -18.51
N LEU A 341 -6.52 2.47 -19.70
CA LEU A 341 -7.36 2.50 -20.89
C LEU A 341 -8.56 1.55 -20.79
N LEU A 342 -8.34 0.33 -20.26
CA LEU A 342 -9.38 -0.68 -20.11
C LEU A 342 -10.46 -0.23 -19.11
N TYR A 343 -10.06 0.16 -17.91
CA TYR A 343 -11.00 0.62 -16.89
C TYR A 343 -11.62 1.96 -17.23
N GLY A 344 -10.88 2.86 -17.90
CA GLY A 344 -11.39 4.13 -18.37
C GLY A 344 -12.45 4.00 -19.46
N ALA A 345 -12.41 2.94 -20.26
CA ALA A 345 -13.47 2.63 -21.23
C ALA A 345 -14.77 2.12 -20.55
N LEU A 346 -14.69 1.67 -19.31
CA LEU A 346 -15.83 1.17 -18.53
C LEU A 346 -16.38 2.23 -17.58
N ALA A 347 -15.55 3.18 -17.14
CA ALA A 347 -15.92 4.18 -16.16
C ALA A 347 -16.69 5.35 -16.77
N GLY A 348 -17.73 5.80 -16.07
CA GLY A 348 -18.50 7.00 -16.42
C GLY A 348 -17.88 8.31 -15.92
N SER A 349 -16.96 8.23 -14.93
CA SER A 349 -16.32 9.38 -14.31
C SER A 349 -14.89 9.05 -13.85
N ASN A 350 -14.12 10.11 -13.53
CA ASN A 350 -12.78 9.96 -12.98
C ASN A 350 -12.78 9.36 -11.57
N GLU A 351 -13.79 9.68 -10.77
CA GLU A 351 -14.00 9.12 -9.43
C GLU A 351 -14.27 7.61 -9.50
N GLU A 352 -15.13 7.17 -10.41
CA GLU A 352 -15.41 5.76 -10.67
C GLU A 352 -14.15 5.03 -11.17
N LEU A 353 -13.40 5.63 -12.09
CA LEU A 353 -12.14 5.08 -12.59
C LEU A 353 -11.13 4.91 -11.45
N PHE A 354 -10.93 5.95 -10.65
CA PHE A 354 -10.06 5.90 -9.48
C PHE A 354 -10.47 4.77 -8.54
N TRP A 355 -11.75 4.73 -8.15
CA TRP A 355 -12.25 3.77 -7.18
C TRP A 355 -12.11 2.32 -7.67
N ASN A 356 -12.45 2.05 -8.93
CA ASN A 356 -12.35 0.70 -9.49
C ASN A 356 -10.90 0.20 -9.55
N LEU A 357 -9.95 1.05 -9.95
CA LEU A 357 -8.52 0.72 -9.97
C LEU A 357 -7.99 0.54 -8.54
N PHE A 358 -8.32 1.45 -7.63
CA PHE A 358 -7.94 1.38 -6.23
C PHE A 358 -8.49 0.11 -5.56
N ALA A 359 -9.79 -0.16 -5.69
CA ALA A 359 -10.41 -1.31 -5.07
C ALA A 359 -9.85 -2.65 -5.59
N CYS A 360 -9.63 -2.76 -6.91
CA CYS A 360 -8.98 -3.95 -7.49
C CYS A 360 -7.57 -4.14 -6.93
N SER A 361 -6.77 -3.06 -6.89
CA SER A 361 -5.43 -3.11 -6.32
C SER A 361 -5.45 -3.50 -4.84
N ALA A 362 -6.37 -2.91 -4.07
CA ALA A 362 -6.48 -3.16 -2.64
C ALA A 362 -6.84 -4.62 -2.31
N VAL A 363 -7.76 -5.25 -3.06
CA VAL A 363 -8.04 -6.68 -2.90
C VAL A 363 -6.79 -7.53 -3.11
N ILE A 364 -6.04 -7.26 -4.18
CA ILE A 364 -4.81 -8.00 -4.48
C ILE A 364 -3.74 -7.76 -3.39
N PHE A 365 -3.63 -6.53 -2.89
CA PHE A 365 -2.68 -6.18 -1.83
C PHE A 365 -3.00 -6.81 -0.48
N LEU A 366 -4.27 -7.03 -0.16
CA LEU A 366 -4.69 -7.67 1.08
C LEU A 366 -4.24 -9.15 1.19
N LEU A 367 -4.05 -9.85 0.06
CA LEU A 367 -3.69 -11.28 0.05
C LEU A 367 -2.32 -11.57 0.67
N PRO A 368 -1.23 -10.85 0.35
CA PRO A 368 0.05 -10.99 1.04
C PRO A 368 -0.05 -10.89 2.57
N TYR A 369 -0.85 -9.96 3.05
CA TYR A 369 -1.00 -9.75 4.50
C TYR A 369 -1.82 -10.84 5.18
N ALA A 370 -2.83 -11.39 4.50
CA ALA A 370 -3.49 -12.61 4.98
C ALA A 370 -2.49 -13.76 5.06
N GLY A 371 -1.64 -13.93 4.05
CA GLY A 371 -0.54 -14.90 4.05
C GLY A 371 0.41 -14.70 5.24
N MET A 372 0.79 -13.46 5.53
CA MET A 372 1.70 -13.12 6.62
C MET A 372 1.12 -13.49 8.00
N VAL A 373 -0.12 -13.10 8.31
CA VAL A 373 -0.72 -13.43 9.61
C VAL A 373 -0.96 -14.93 9.79
N LEU A 374 -1.27 -15.64 8.69
CA LEU A 374 -1.37 -17.10 8.69
C LEU A 374 -0.01 -17.78 8.88
N SER A 375 1.06 -17.21 8.30
CA SER A 375 2.44 -17.68 8.51
C SER A 375 2.84 -17.54 9.98
N PHE A 376 2.54 -16.40 10.62
CA PHE A 376 2.77 -16.21 12.04
C PHE A 376 2.09 -17.31 12.89
N ALA A 377 0.80 -17.59 12.63
CA ALA A 377 0.07 -18.63 13.37
C ALA A 377 0.69 -20.02 13.16
N ARG A 378 1.05 -20.36 11.90
CA ARG A 378 1.66 -21.65 11.55
C ARG A 378 3.02 -21.82 12.20
N MET A 379 3.89 -20.80 12.16
CA MET A 379 5.25 -20.87 12.71
C MET A 379 5.27 -20.89 14.24
N ARG A 380 4.24 -20.35 14.89
CA ARG A 380 4.02 -20.53 16.33
C ARG A 380 3.73 -21.99 16.70
N VAL A 381 3.18 -22.77 15.75
CA VAL A 381 2.87 -24.20 15.90
C VAL A 381 4.03 -25.08 15.46
N ALA A 382 4.64 -24.77 14.31
CA ALA A 382 5.69 -25.59 13.70
C ALA A 382 7.03 -25.48 14.45
N ASP A 383 7.40 -24.26 14.92
CA ASP A 383 8.65 -23.96 15.59
C ASP A 383 8.42 -23.50 17.04
N PRO A 384 7.89 -24.36 17.94
CA PRO A 384 7.50 -23.97 19.29
C PRO A 384 8.70 -23.56 20.15
N ASP A 385 9.85 -24.17 19.92
CA ASP A 385 11.07 -24.01 20.71
C ASP A 385 12.07 -23.01 20.12
N LYS A 386 11.73 -22.42 18.95
CA LYS A 386 12.59 -21.41 18.31
C LYS A 386 12.71 -20.20 19.21
N GLU A 387 13.94 -19.75 19.43
CA GLU A 387 14.22 -18.52 20.17
C GLU A 387 13.58 -17.32 19.45
N ARG A 388 12.77 -16.56 20.19
CA ARG A 388 12.09 -15.35 19.69
C ARG A 388 12.62 -14.14 20.43
N PRO A 389 13.52 -13.36 19.81
CA PRO A 389 14.09 -12.17 20.44
C PRO A 389 13.04 -11.15 20.89
N TYR A 390 11.97 -11.02 20.11
CA TYR A 390 10.73 -10.41 20.55
C TYR A 390 9.60 -11.43 20.40
N ARG A 391 8.74 -11.53 21.41
CA ARG A 391 7.58 -12.40 21.42
C ARG A 391 6.34 -11.59 21.78
N VAL A 392 5.29 -11.68 20.96
CA VAL A 392 3.98 -11.09 21.31
C VAL A 392 3.55 -11.62 22.68
N PRO A 393 3.18 -10.73 23.63
CA PRO A 393 3.00 -11.09 25.06
C PRO A 393 1.65 -11.79 25.31
N VAL A 394 1.37 -12.85 24.54
CA VAL A 394 0.18 -13.70 24.68
C VAL A 394 0.59 -15.16 24.58
N ASN A 395 -0.24 -16.06 25.14
CA ASN A 395 -0.01 -17.48 25.01
C ASN A 395 -0.24 -17.96 23.56
N ARG A 396 0.16 -19.21 23.25
CA ARG A 396 0.08 -19.77 21.90
C ARG A 396 -1.36 -19.82 21.37
N ALA A 397 -2.32 -20.22 22.17
CA ALA A 397 -3.74 -20.31 21.75
C ALA A 397 -4.28 -18.93 21.42
N THR A 398 -4.07 -17.93 22.30
CA THR A 398 -4.46 -16.54 22.05
C THR A 398 -3.79 -15.95 20.81
N SER A 399 -2.51 -16.28 20.54
CA SER A 399 -1.81 -15.79 19.35
C SER A 399 -2.42 -16.33 18.05
N ILE A 400 -2.86 -17.60 18.05
CA ILE A 400 -3.57 -18.19 16.89
C ILE A 400 -4.94 -17.52 16.68
N VAL A 401 -5.71 -17.32 17.76
CA VAL A 401 -7.01 -16.63 17.70
C VAL A 401 -6.83 -15.20 17.16
N LEU A 402 -5.82 -14.48 17.64
CA LEU A 402 -5.51 -13.13 17.21
C LEU A 402 -5.12 -13.06 15.72
N ALA A 403 -4.30 -14.02 15.26
CA ALA A 403 -3.96 -14.14 13.85
C ALA A 403 -5.19 -14.48 12.99
N ALA A 404 -6.05 -15.39 13.46
CA ALA A 404 -7.31 -15.71 12.78
C ALA A 404 -8.23 -14.49 12.70
N TYR A 405 -8.36 -13.71 13.77
CA TYR A 405 -9.11 -12.46 13.77
C TYR A 405 -8.55 -11.47 12.74
N CYS A 406 -7.25 -11.23 12.72
CA CYS A 406 -6.64 -10.34 11.74
C CYS A 406 -6.83 -10.85 10.30
N ALA A 407 -6.69 -12.16 10.06
CA ALA A 407 -6.97 -12.75 8.75
C ALA A 407 -8.43 -12.56 8.32
N ILE A 408 -9.37 -12.74 9.24
CA ILE A 408 -10.81 -12.52 8.99
C ILE A 408 -11.07 -11.04 8.65
N CYS A 409 -10.51 -10.09 9.40
CA CYS A 409 -10.63 -8.66 9.08
C CYS A 409 -10.11 -8.35 7.67
N ILE A 410 -8.96 -8.89 7.29
CA ILE A 410 -8.37 -8.71 5.96
C ILE A 410 -9.28 -9.31 4.88
N LEU A 411 -9.78 -10.53 5.07
CA LEU A 411 -10.64 -11.21 4.10
C LEU A 411 -12.00 -10.54 3.96
N ILE A 412 -12.62 -10.08 5.06
CA ILE A 412 -13.87 -9.31 5.02
C ILE A 412 -13.64 -8.00 4.24
N SER A 413 -12.51 -7.33 4.44
CA SER A 413 -12.18 -6.12 3.68
C SER A 413 -12.04 -6.40 2.20
N ALA A 414 -11.40 -7.50 1.80
CA ALA A 414 -11.34 -7.91 0.41
C ALA A 414 -12.73 -8.17 -0.18
N VAL A 415 -13.64 -8.78 0.60
CA VAL A 415 -15.04 -8.99 0.17
C VAL A 415 -15.78 -7.66 0.00
N PHE A 416 -15.66 -6.73 0.93
CA PHE A 416 -16.38 -5.44 0.87
C PHE A 416 -15.91 -4.53 -0.29
N LEU A 417 -14.69 -4.70 -0.79
CA LEU A 417 -14.24 -4.04 -2.00
C LEU A 417 -14.87 -4.59 -3.29
N MET A 418 -15.31 -5.85 -3.25
CA MET A 418 -15.94 -6.53 -4.40
C MET A 418 -17.46 -6.59 -4.30
N TYR A 419 -18.02 -6.62 -3.08
CA TYR A 419 -19.45 -6.78 -2.82
C TYR A 419 -19.87 -5.98 -1.61
N THR A 420 -20.97 -5.25 -1.75
CA THR A 420 -21.64 -4.60 -0.62
C THR A 420 -23.13 -4.95 -0.61
N PRO A 421 -23.74 -5.13 0.57
CA PRO A 421 -25.17 -5.44 0.66
C PRO A 421 -26.09 -4.43 -0.04
N ALA A 422 -25.69 -3.15 -0.06
CA ALA A 422 -26.47 -2.06 -0.63
C ALA A 422 -26.45 -2.03 -2.17
N TYR A 423 -25.26 -2.29 -2.78
CA TYR A 423 -25.05 -2.12 -4.23
C TYR A 423 -24.80 -3.44 -4.97
N GLY A 424 -24.63 -4.56 -4.24
CA GLY A 424 -24.29 -5.86 -4.84
C GLY A 424 -22.82 -5.95 -5.23
N PHE A 425 -22.54 -6.70 -6.31
CA PHE A 425 -21.17 -6.89 -6.81
C PHE A 425 -20.68 -5.70 -7.63
N ASN A 426 -19.49 -5.21 -7.27
CA ASN A 426 -18.71 -4.36 -8.17
C ASN A 426 -18.06 -5.27 -9.23
N TRP A 427 -18.72 -5.45 -10.36
CA TRP A 427 -18.28 -6.37 -11.40
C TRP A 427 -16.93 -6.00 -12.02
N PRO A 428 -16.61 -4.71 -12.32
CA PRO A 428 -15.29 -4.33 -12.81
C PRO A 428 -14.17 -4.77 -11.86
N VAL A 429 -14.33 -4.55 -10.56
CA VAL A 429 -13.37 -4.96 -9.54
C VAL A 429 -13.30 -6.48 -9.42
N THR A 430 -14.45 -7.15 -9.32
CA THR A 430 -14.53 -8.60 -9.11
C THR A 430 -13.90 -9.36 -10.29
N ILE A 431 -14.23 -8.98 -11.53
CA ILE A 431 -13.65 -9.58 -12.73
C ILE A 431 -12.15 -9.30 -12.81
N GLY A 432 -11.73 -8.06 -12.53
CA GLY A 432 -10.32 -7.67 -12.51
C GLY A 432 -9.50 -8.53 -11.53
N VAL A 433 -9.99 -8.72 -10.31
CA VAL A 433 -9.35 -9.58 -9.31
C VAL A 433 -9.24 -11.02 -9.79
N VAL A 434 -10.32 -11.60 -10.32
CA VAL A 434 -10.33 -12.98 -10.84
C VAL A 434 -9.33 -13.15 -11.98
N VAL A 435 -9.29 -12.19 -12.91
CA VAL A 435 -8.34 -12.20 -14.04
C VAL A 435 -6.91 -12.12 -13.55
N VAL A 436 -6.61 -11.21 -12.61
CA VAL A 436 -5.26 -11.04 -12.05
C VAL A 436 -4.78 -12.33 -11.35
N LEU A 437 -5.64 -12.95 -10.55
CA LEU A 437 -5.30 -14.19 -9.86
C LEU A 437 -5.11 -15.38 -10.84
N ALA A 438 -5.95 -15.47 -11.86
CA ALA A 438 -5.82 -16.49 -12.90
C ALA A 438 -4.53 -16.31 -13.70
N LEU A 439 -4.21 -15.09 -14.12
CA LEU A 439 -2.95 -14.77 -14.79
C LEU A 439 -1.74 -15.09 -13.92
N GLY A 440 -1.83 -14.81 -12.61
CA GLY A 440 -0.79 -15.14 -11.64
C GLY A 440 -0.53 -16.65 -11.58
N GLU A 441 -1.59 -17.45 -11.48
CA GLU A 441 -1.46 -18.89 -11.42
C GLU A 441 -0.88 -19.47 -12.72
N ILE A 442 -1.29 -18.95 -13.88
CA ILE A 442 -0.74 -19.36 -15.19
C ILE A 442 0.74 -19.00 -15.28
N THR A 443 1.11 -17.76 -14.88
CA THR A 443 2.48 -17.26 -14.93
C THR A 443 3.41 -18.07 -14.04
N ILE A 444 3.01 -18.33 -12.79
CA ILE A 444 3.80 -19.09 -11.82
C ILE A 444 4.02 -20.52 -12.30
N ARG A 445 2.96 -21.19 -12.78
CA ARG A 445 3.10 -22.56 -13.32
C ARG A 445 4.00 -22.62 -14.55
N SER A 446 3.91 -21.63 -15.44
CA SER A 446 4.78 -21.56 -16.62
C SER A 446 6.24 -21.35 -16.22
N SER A 447 6.53 -20.49 -15.24
CA SER A 447 7.88 -20.25 -14.77
C SER A 447 8.49 -21.47 -14.06
N GLU A 448 7.69 -22.18 -13.24
CA GLU A 448 8.12 -23.45 -12.63
C GLU A 448 8.49 -24.51 -13.68
N HIS A 449 7.72 -24.62 -14.76
CA HIS A 449 7.98 -25.59 -15.84
C HIS A 449 9.31 -25.28 -16.53
N HIS A 450 9.57 -24.02 -16.87
CA HIS A 450 10.84 -23.61 -17.47
C HIS A 450 12.05 -23.83 -16.54
N LEU A 451 11.89 -23.62 -15.24
CA LEU A 451 12.95 -23.88 -14.27
C LEU A 451 13.31 -25.36 -14.20
N VAL A 452 12.31 -26.24 -14.20
CA VAL A 452 12.51 -27.70 -14.21
C VAL A 452 13.21 -28.14 -15.50
N GLU A 453 12.77 -27.65 -16.66
CA GLU A 453 13.42 -27.95 -17.96
C GLU A 453 14.90 -27.52 -17.97
N GLN A 454 15.21 -26.31 -17.49
CA GLN A 454 16.60 -25.83 -17.41
C GLN A 454 17.48 -26.68 -16.48
N ILE A 455 16.92 -27.14 -15.35
CA ILE A 455 17.63 -28.03 -14.42
C ILE A 455 17.91 -29.39 -15.07
N GLU A 456 16.93 -29.95 -15.80
CA GLU A 456 17.09 -31.22 -16.51
C GLU A 456 18.10 -31.09 -17.64
N GLU A 457 18.02 -30.05 -18.46
CA GLU A 457 19.01 -29.77 -19.51
C GLU A 457 20.43 -29.59 -18.94
N GLY A 458 20.53 -28.89 -17.81
CA GLY A 458 21.81 -28.68 -17.13
C GLY A 458 22.39 -30.00 -16.57
N LYS A 459 21.55 -30.95 -16.13
CA LYS A 459 22.00 -32.30 -15.75
C LYS A 459 22.46 -33.09 -16.93
N HIS A 460 21.70 -33.12 -18.04
CA HIS A 460 22.08 -33.84 -19.27
C HIS A 460 23.37 -33.30 -19.88
N ARG A 461 23.62 -31.97 -19.86
CA ARG A 461 24.90 -31.40 -20.30
C ARG A 461 26.08 -31.87 -19.44
N ARG A 462 25.92 -31.90 -18.11
CA ARG A 462 26.97 -32.40 -17.21
C ARG A 462 27.24 -33.87 -17.36
N GLU A 463 26.24 -34.69 -17.66
CA GLU A 463 26.38 -36.10 -17.93
C GLU A 463 27.10 -36.32 -19.26
N ALA A 464 26.75 -35.57 -20.33
CA ALA A 464 27.43 -35.60 -21.61
C ALA A 464 28.91 -35.19 -21.52
N ASP A 465 29.22 -34.10 -20.79
CA ASP A 465 30.60 -33.62 -20.54
C ASP A 465 31.43 -34.67 -19.78
N GLN A 466 30.82 -35.45 -18.87
CA GLN A 466 31.49 -36.52 -18.14
C GLN A 466 31.76 -37.77 -18.99
N ASP A 467 30.88 -38.07 -19.98
CA ASP A 467 31.08 -39.19 -20.89
C ASP A 467 32.11 -38.86 -22.00
N GLU A 468 32.26 -37.56 -22.38
CA GLU A 468 33.36 -37.14 -23.29
C GLU A 468 34.75 -37.19 -22.64
N ILE A 469 34.81 -37.12 -21.29
CA ILE A 469 36.08 -37.18 -20.53
C ILE A 469 36.48 -38.63 -20.20
N ARG A 470 35.61 -39.58 -20.39
CA ARG A 470 35.87 -41.01 -20.23
C ARG A 470 36.23 -41.68 -21.56
#